data_f2f6cb69b5e3aa0d00facb44ed5e2c2d
#
_entry.id   f2f6cb69b5e3aa0d00facb44ed5e2c2d
#
_cell.length_a   1.000
_cell.length_b   1.000
_cell.length_c   1.000
_cell.angle_alpha   90.00
_cell.angle_beta   90.00
_cell.angle_gamma   90.00
#
_symmetry.space_group_name_H-M   'P 1'
#
loop_
_entity.id
_entity.type
_entity.pdbx_description
1 polymer ?
#
loop_
_entity_poly.entity_id
_entity_poly.type
_entity_poly.pdbx_seq_one_letter_code
_entity_poly.pdbx_strand_id
1 'polypeptide(L)'
;ADRDKVAARKTVVDALKKDHQGLGYVRINAIDTGFCFRDLEAIVGPWLDGIVLPKLERPEELYAIDWALSEYERERGLEVGAIDLMPIIETGYGMNNLEKLCAKPGRMKRFSFGAGDFTRDVGIKWSADETELGYVRGRMILIARAHDLQPPIDTVHIQLDDTDSYAESVATGVKFGFQGK
;
A
#
# COMPACT_ATOMS: atom_id res chain seq x y z
N ALA A 1 0.78 -19.11 -10.44
CA ALA A 1 1.47 -20.22 -9.73
C ALA A 1 2.77 -19.72 -9.09
N ASP A 2 3.36 -20.45 -8.13
CA ASP A 2 4.58 -20.00 -7.42
C ASP A 2 5.78 -19.83 -8.37
N ARG A 3 5.83 -20.63 -9.45
CA ARG A 3 6.84 -20.47 -10.50
C ARG A 3 6.78 -19.10 -11.20
N ASP A 4 5.60 -18.55 -11.35
CA ASP A 4 5.40 -17.25 -11.99
C ASP A 4 5.91 -16.10 -11.11
N LYS A 5 5.83 -16.24 -9.79
CA LYS A 5 6.34 -15.25 -8.83
C LYS A 5 7.86 -15.09 -8.91
N VAL A 6 8.59 -16.19 -9.08
CA VAL A 6 10.06 -16.14 -9.24
C VAL A 6 10.45 -15.44 -10.55
N ALA A 7 9.77 -15.78 -11.66
CA ALA A 7 9.99 -15.12 -12.95
C ALA A 7 9.61 -13.64 -12.90
N ALA A 8 8.50 -13.30 -12.22
CA ALA A 8 8.00 -11.93 -12.09
C ALA A 8 9.01 -11.00 -11.40
N ARG A 9 9.76 -11.46 -10.38
CA ARG A 9 10.79 -10.65 -9.70
C ARG A 9 11.82 -10.09 -10.68
N LYS A 10 12.36 -10.95 -11.55
CA LYS A 10 13.32 -10.52 -12.57
C LYS A 10 12.68 -9.51 -13.53
N THR A 11 11.47 -9.80 -14.02
CA THR A 11 10.75 -8.92 -14.94
C THR A 11 10.50 -7.54 -14.34
N VAL A 12 10.12 -7.47 -13.06
CA VAL A 12 9.90 -6.21 -12.33
C VAL A 12 11.20 -5.42 -12.22
N VAL A 13 12.30 -6.06 -11.81
CA VAL A 13 13.61 -5.39 -11.72
C VAL A 13 14.09 -4.89 -13.08
N ASP A 14 13.94 -5.71 -14.13
CA ASP A 14 14.31 -5.31 -15.50
C ASP A 14 13.44 -4.13 -16.00
N ALA A 15 12.19 -4.04 -15.55
CA ALA A 15 11.30 -2.92 -15.87
C ALA A 15 11.70 -1.63 -15.12
N LEU A 16 11.98 -1.73 -13.82
CA LEU A 16 12.42 -0.59 -12.99
C LEU A 16 13.74 0.02 -13.44
N LYS A 17 14.64 -0.80 -14.00
CA LYS A 17 15.93 -0.33 -14.53
C LYS A 17 15.83 0.42 -15.85
N LYS A 18 14.68 0.35 -16.52
CA LYS A 18 14.45 1.12 -17.76
C LYS A 18 14.16 2.57 -17.40
N ASP A 19 14.51 3.47 -18.31
CA ASP A 19 14.14 4.87 -18.19
C ASP A 19 12.60 5.00 -18.17
N HIS A 20 12.08 5.61 -17.09
CA HIS A 20 10.64 5.81 -16.88
C HIS A 20 10.40 7.16 -16.20
N GLN A 21 9.22 7.72 -16.47
CA GLN A 21 8.77 8.91 -15.78
C GLN A 21 8.02 8.54 -14.50
N GLY A 22 8.30 9.24 -13.39
CA GLY A 22 7.66 9.02 -12.10
C GLY A 22 8.42 8.06 -11.20
N LEU A 23 7.81 7.69 -10.08
CA LEU A 23 8.39 6.85 -9.05
C LEU A 23 8.11 5.36 -9.30
N GLY A 24 9.11 4.53 -9.11
CA GLY A 24 9.01 3.07 -9.23
C GLY A 24 8.60 2.41 -7.91
N TYR A 25 7.30 2.09 -7.76
CA TYR A 25 6.79 1.33 -6.62
C TYR A 25 6.45 -0.10 -7.00
N VAL A 26 6.79 -1.05 -6.13
CA VAL A 26 6.49 -2.48 -6.33
C VAL A 26 5.59 -3.00 -5.22
N ARG A 27 4.42 -3.54 -5.60
CA ARG A 27 3.60 -4.30 -4.66
C ARG A 27 4.19 -5.69 -4.46
N ILE A 28 4.62 -5.96 -3.24
CA ILE A 28 5.14 -7.26 -2.81
C ILE A 28 4.03 -8.19 -2.34
N ASN A 29 4.36 -9.45 -2.08
CA ASN A 29 3.42 -10.37 -1.43
C ASN A 29 3.27 -10.03 0.06
N ALA A 30 2.11 -10.36 0.64
CA ALA A 30 1.86 -10.17 2.06
C ALA A 30 2.82 -10.98 2.93
N ILE A 31 3.05 -10.53 4.15
CA ILE A 31 4.08 -11.06 5.05
C ILE A 31 3.87 -12.53 5.42
N ASP A 32 2.62 -12.98 5.47
CA ASP A 32 2.21 -14.34 5.82
C ASP A 32 2.33 -15.37 4.68
N THR A 33 2.69 -14.91 3.47
CA THR A 33 2.72 -15.77 2.27
C THR A 33 4.00 -16.58 2.10
N GLY A 34 5.05 -16.32 2.88
CA GLY A 34 6.39 -16.88 2.70
C GLY A 34 7.16 -16.35 1.47
N PHE A 35 6.58 -15.42 0.71
CA PHE A 35 7.22 -14.79 -0.46
C PHE A 35 7.74 -13.37 -0.18
N CYS A 36 7.21 -12.69 0.82
CA CYS A 36 7.45 -11.29 1.12
C CYS A 36 8.96 -10.93 1.18
N PHE A 37 9.72 -11.58 2.05
CA PHE A 37 11.16 -11.29 2.21
C PHE A 37 11.98 -11.65 0.98
N ARG A 38 11.59 -12.69 0.23
CA ARG A 38 12.24 -13.03 -1.04
C ARG A 38 11.93 -12.01 -2.14
N ASP A 39 10.76 -11.37 -2.08
CA ASP A 39 10.43 -10.27 -2.96
C ASP A 39 11.35 -9.07 -2.65
N LEU A 40 11.48 -8.69 -1.38
CA LEU A 40 12.38 -7.61 -0.94
C LEU A 40 13.83 -7.88 -1.35
N GLU A 41 14.35 -9.08 -1.08
CA GLU A 41 15.69 -9.50 -1.48
C GLU A 41 15.93 -9.31 -2.98
N ALA A 42 14.94 -9.59 -3.81
CA ALA A 42 15.07 -9.51 -5.25
C ALA A 42 14.97 -8.09 -5.81
N ILE A 43 14.07 -7.24 -5.24
CA ILE A 43 13.71 -5.97 -5.87
C ILE A 43 14.45 -4.75 -5.32
N VAL A 44 14.93 -4.79 -4.05
CA VAL A 44 15.62 -3.64 -3.45
C VAL A 44 16.86 -3.29 -4.26
N GLY A 45 17.04 -2.02 -4.57
CA GLY A 45 18.16 -1.51 -5.35
C GLY A 45 17.98 -0.04 -5.68
N PRO A 46 18.95 0.62 -6.33
CA PRO A 46 18.92 2.06 -6.62
C PRO A 46 17.84 2.49 -7.62
N TRP A 47 17.12 1.55 -8.18
CA TRP A 47 16.00 1.73 -9.10
C TRP A 47 14.63 1.70 -8.43
N LEU A 48 14.57 1.42 -7.12
CA LEU A 48 13.32 1.25 -6.38
C LEU A 48 13.08 2.47 -5.47
N ASP A 49 11.97 3.17 -5.70
CA ASP A 49 11.59 4.32 -4.87
C ASP A 49 10.73 3.90 -3.66
N GLY A 50 9.97 2.82 -3.79
CA GLY A 50 9.13 2.36 -2.71
C GLY A 50 8.52 0.98 -2.92
N ILE A 51 7.97 0.45 -1.85
CA ILE A 51 7.18 -0.78 -1.88
C ILE A 51 5.74 -0.52 -1.44
N VAL A 52 4.83 -1.33 -1.97
CA VAL A 52 3.44 -1.41 -1.51
C VAL A 52 3.26 -2.72 -0.77
N LEU A 53 2.97 -2.64 0.53
CA LEU A 53 2.78 -3.80 1.41
C LEU A 53 1.29 -4.10 1.57
N PRO A 54 0.75 -5.19 0.99
CA PRO A 54 -0.65 -5.56 1.15
C PRO A 54 -0.93 -6.13 2.54
N LYS A 55 -2.19 -6.04 2.97
CA LYS A 55 -2.75 -6.67 4.17
C LYS A 55 -1.97 -6.37 5.46
N LEU A 56 -1.54 -5.12 5.62
CA LEU A 56 -0.92 -4.72 6.89
C LEU A 56 -1.99 -4.67 8.00
N GLU A 57 -1.76 -5.44 9.05
CA GLU A 57 -2.71 -5.58 10.15
C GLU A 57 -2.14 -5.23 11.53
N ARG A 58 -0.82 -5.40 11.71
CA ARG A 58 -0.17 -5.28 13.02
C ARG A 58 1.08 -4.39 12.94
N PRO A 59 1.34 -3.60 14.00
CA PRO A 59 2.57 -2.79 14.07
C PRO A 59 3.85 -3.63 13.94
N GLU A 60 3.85 -4.86 14.45
CA GLU A 60 5.01 -5.76 14.39
C GLU A 60 5.37 -6.13 12.94
N GLU A 61 4.36 -6.25 12.08
CA GLU A 61 4.56 -6.52 10.64
C GLU A 61 5.21 -5.31 9.94
N LEU A 62 4.73 -4.10 10.27
CA LEU A 62 5.32 -2.86 9.78
C LEU A 62 6.80 -2.74 10.17
N TYR A 63 7.11 -3.02 11.45
CA TYR A 63 8.49 -2.94 11.96
C TYR A 63 9.40 -3.98 11.33
N ALA A 64 8.90 -5.20 11.13
CA ALA A 64 9.68 -6.27 10.49
C ALA A 64 10.07 -5.91 9.06
N ILE A 65 9.15 -5.31 8.28
CA ILE A 65 9.42 -4.87 6.91
C ILE A 65 10.35 -3.64 6.89
N ASP A 66 10.13 -2.66 7.76
CA ASP A 66 10.99 -1.48 7.87
C ASP A 66 12.44 -1.88 8.24
N TRP A 67 12.59 -2.78 9.20
CA TRP A 67 13.91 -3.31 9.56
C TRP A 67 14.56 -4.08 8.42
N ALA A 68 13.84 -4.96 7.73
CA ALA A 68 14.37 -5.73 6.61
C ALA A 68 14.80 -4.82 5.44
N LEU A 69 14.00 -3.80 5.12
CA LEU A 69 14.39 -2.79 4.12
C LEU A 69 15.68 -2.09 4.52
N SER A 70 15.82 -1.71 5.79
CA SER A 70 17.03 -1.04 6.31
C SER A 70 18.27 -1.93 6.18
N GLU A 71 18.15 -3.24 6.41
CA GLU A 71 19.26 -4.18 6.22
C GLU A 71 19.65 -4.33 4.73
N TYR A 72 18.66 -4.47 3.84
CA TYR A 72 18.92 -4.54 2.40
C TYR A 72 19.51 -3.23 1.84
N GLU A 73 19.07 -2.08 2.34
CA GLU A 73 19.63 -0.77 1.98
C GLU A 73 21.12 -0.70 2.36
N ARG A 74 21.49 -1.09 3.60
CA ARG A 74 22.90 -1.16 4.06
C ARG A 74 23.71 -2.12 3.22
N GLU A 75 23.23 -3.34 3.00
CA GLU A 75 23.92 -4.37 2.21
C GLU A 75 24.25 -3.88 0.80
N ARG A 76 23.38 -3.05 0.21
CA ARG A 76 23.50 -2.55 -1.15
C ARG A 76 24.06 -1.15 -1.27
N GLY A 77 24.54 -0.58 -0.17
CA GLY A 77 25.16 0.75 -0.15
C GLY A 77 24.19 1.89 -0.43
N LEU A 78 22.90 1.69 -0.16
CA LEU A 78 21.86 2.72 -0.25
C LEU A 78 21.77 3.49 1.06
N GLU A 79 21.23 4.71 1.01
CA GLU A 79 20.86 5.45 2.22
C GLU A 79 19.71 4.72 2.95
N VAL A 80 19.88 4.50 4.26
CA VAL A 80 18.85 3.86 5.07
C VAL A 80 17.61 4.76 5.17
N GLY A 81 16.45 4.23 4.78
CA GLY A 81 15.20 4.98 4.72
C GLY A 81 14.92 5.60 3.34
N ALA A 82 15.77 5.37 2.34
CA ALA A 82 15.55 5.88 0.98
C ALA A 82 14.31 5.27 0.32
N ILE A 83 14.07 3.98 0.55
CA ILE A 83 12.93 3.25 -0.03
C ILE A 83 11.68 3.51 0.82
N ASP A 84 10.65 4.09 0.21
CA ASP A 84 9.36 4.35 0.87
C ASP A 84 8.58 3.05 1.13
N LEU A 85 7.77 3.06 2.19
CA LEU A 85 6.89 1.94 2.54
C LEU A 85 5.45 2.43 2.60
N MET A 86 4.64 2.02 1.63
CA MET A 86 3.22 2.35 1.54
C MET A 86 2.37 1.10 1.76
N PRO A 87 1.81 0.88 2.95
CA PRO A 87 0.92 -0.25 3.17
C PRO A 87 -0.47 -0.04 2.59
N ILE A 88 -1.16 -1.16 2.30
CA ILE A 88 -2.59 -1.20 1.99
C ILE A 88 -3.34 -1.66 3.23
N ILE A 89 -4.28 -0.85 3.69
CA ILE A 89 -5.23 -1.20 4.74
C ILE A 89 -6.48 -1.75 4.07
N GLU A 90 -6.66 -3.06 4.16
CA GLU A 90 -7.65 -3.77 3.35
C GLU A 90 -8.34 -4.94 4.10
N THR A 91 -8.26 -4.92 5.43
CA THR A 91 -9.01 -5.85 6.31
C THR A 91 -9.66 -5.10 7.46
N GLY A 92 -10.71 -5.66 8.03
CA GLY A 92 -11.37 -5.11 9.23
C GLY A 92 -10.41 -5.06 10.42
N TYR A 93 -9.53 -6.06 10.55
CA TYR A 93 -8.53 -6.08 11.63
C TYR A 93 -7.47 -4.99 11.44
N GLY A 94 -6.93 -4.81 10.24
CA GLY A 94 -6.01 -3.73 9.91
C GLY A 94 -6.64 -2.35 10.12
N MET A 95 -7.90 -2.18 9.71
CA MET A 95 -8.65 -0.94 9.93
C MET A 95 -8.88 -0.67 11.42
N ASN A 96 -9.16 -1.70 12.22
CA ASN A 96 -9.32 -1.56 13.67
C ASN A 96 -8.01 -1.15 14.36
N ASN A 97 -6.88 -1.62 13.88
CA ASN A 97 -5.55 -1.32 14.42
C ASN A 97 -4.89 -0.08 13.79
N LEU A 98 -5.54 0.62 12.86
CA LEU A 98 -4.94 1.70 12.08
C LEU A 98 -4.27 2.78 12.95
N GLU A 99 -4.89 3.16 14.06
CA GLU A 99 -4.30 4.12 15.00
C GLU A 99 -2.97 3.62 15.60
N LYS A 100 -2.90 2.34 15.96
CA LYS A 100 -1.66 1.73 16.46
C LYS A 100 -0.58 1.64 15.39
N LEU A 101 -0.98 1.36 14.15
CA LEU A 101 -0.08 1.35 13.00
C LEU A 101 0.53 2.74 12.75
N CYS A 102 -0.28 3.79 12.88
CA CYS A 102 0.14 5.17 12.67
C CYS A 102 0.91 5.77 13.86
N ALA A 103 0.78 5.22 15.07
CA ALA A 103 1.42 5.75 16.26
C ALA A 103 2.96 5.71 16.20
N LYS A 104 3.54 4.77 15.46
CA LYS A 104 4.98 4.66 15.20
C LYS A 104 5.19 4.22 13.74
N PRO A 105 5.03 5.14 12.80
CA PRO A 105 4.95 4.77 11.39
C PRO A 105 6.29 4.35 10.77
N GLY A 106 7.43 4.57 11.44
CA GLY A 106 8.74 4.32 10.83
C GLY A 106 8.90 5.11 9.52
N ARG A 107 9.23 4.42 8.42
CA ARG A 107 9.33 5.01 7.09
C ARG A 107 7.99 5.19 6.37
N MET A 108 6.87 4.72 6.94
CA MET A 108 5.54 4.90 6.34
C MET A 108 5.14 6.38 6.37
N LYS A 109 5.10 7.02 5.21
CA LYS A 109 4.65 8.42 5.07
C LYS A 109 3.14 8.52 4.85
N ARG A 110 2.55 7.51 4.24
CA ARG A 110 1.12 7.37 3.92
C ARG A 110 0.76 5.90 3.79
N PHE A 111 -0.52 5.64 3.70
CA PHE A 111 -1.08 4.32 3.41
C PHE A 111 -2.19 4.42 2.36
N SER A 112 -2.60 3.29 1.80
CA SER A 112 -3.70 3.24 0.85
C SER A 112 -4.86 2.40 1.37
N PHE A 113 -6.04 2.61 0.80
CA PHE A 113 -7.24 1.84 1.08
C PHE A 113 -7.45 0.75 0.03
N GLY A 114 -7.65 -0.49 0.45
CA GLY A 114 -7.99 -1.62 -0.40
C GLY A 114 -9.43 -2.07 -0.21
N ALA A 115 -10.41 -1.34 -0.79
CA ALA A 115 -11.83 -1.62 -0.55
C ALA A 115 -12.28 -3.00 -1.03
N GLY A 116 -11.67 -3.56 -2.09
CA GLY A 116 -12.04 -4.87 -2.63
C GLY A 116 -11.82 -6.01 -1.64
N ASP A 117 -10.65 -6.08 -1.03
CA ASP A 117 -10.37 -7.07 0.01
C ASP A 117 -11.06 -6.70 1.33
N PHE A 118 -11.14 -5.41 1.68
CA PHE A 118 -11.84 -4.96 2.87
C PHE A 118 -13.31 -5.37 2.88
N THR A 119 -14.06 -5.08 1.81
CA THR A 119 -15.49 -5.42 1.73
C THR A 119 -15.75 -6.92 1.79
N ARG A 120 -14.84 -7.71 1.18
CA ARG A 120 -14.88 -9.17 1.27
C ARG A 120 -14.63 -9.66 2.69
N ASP A 121 -13.62 -9.10 3.37
CA ASP A 121 -13.23 -9.48 4.73
C ASP A 121 -14.34 -9.17 5.75
N VAL A 122 -14.95 -8.00 5.67
CA VAL A 122 -16.03 -7.60 6.60
C VAL A 122 -17.42 -8.10 6.17
N GLY A 123 -17.54 -8.77 5.02
CA GLY A 123 -18.78 -9.39 4.56
C GLY A 123 -19.83 -8.41 4.04
N ILE A 124 -19.44 -7.24 3.54
CA ILE A 124 -20.35 -6.26 2.96
C ILE A 124 -20.28 -6.24 1.43
N LYS A 125 -21.36 -5.83 0.78
CA LYS A 125 -21.38 -5.66 -0.67
C LYS A 125 -20.83 -4.29 -1.02
N TRP A 126 -19.86 -4.23 -1.92
CA TRP A 126 -19.39 -2.98 -2.51
C TRP A 126 -20.42 -2.47 -3.52
N SER A 127 -21.06 -1.33 -3.24
CA SER A 127 -22.05 -0.71 -4.11
C SER A 127 -21.42 0.29 -5.08
N ALA A 128 -22.18 0.68 -6.11
CA ALA A 128 -21.70 1.63 -7.11
C ALA A 128 -21.51 3.05 -6.55
N ASP A 129 -22.33 3.44 -5.57
CA ASP A 129 -22.27 4.76 -4.91
C ASP A 129 -21.31 4.80 -3.71
N GLU A 130 -20.72 3.66 -3.34
CA GLU A 130 -19.69 3.52 -2.30
C GLU A 130 -20.05 4.11 -0.93
N THR A 131 -21.36 4.27 -0.63
CA THR A 131 -21.83 4.91 0.63
C THR A 131 -21.43 4.12 1.87
N GLU A 132 -21.37 2.79 1.79
CA GLU A 132 -20.92 1.89 2.86
C GLU A 132 -19.45 2.12 3.26
N LEU A 133 -18.63 2.72 2.37
CA LEU A 133 -17.22 3.02 2.63
C LEU A 133 -16.99 4.36 3.32
N GLY A 134 -18.03 5.19 3.46
CA GLY A 134 -17.92 6.55 3.98
C GLY A 134 -17.32 6.63 5.39
N TYR A 135 -17.74 5.75 6.30
CA TYR A 135 -17.16 5.68 7.64
C TYR A 135 -15.67 5.35 7.63
N VAL A 136 -15.29 4.37 6.85
CA VAL A 136 -13.90 3.89 6.76
C VAL A 136 -13.01 4.98 6.18
N ARG A 137 -13.43 5.63 5.08
CA ARG A 137 -12.72 6.76 4.48
C ARG A 137 -12.51 7.90 5.48
N GLY A 138 -13.58 8.32 6.18
CA GLY A 138 -13.48 9.36 7.20
C GLY A 138 -12.51 9.01 8.32
N ARG A 139 -12.55 7.76 8.81
CA ARG A 139 -11.65 7.27 9.85
C ARG A 139 -10.19 7.29 9.40
N MET A 140 -9.90 6.86 8.17
CA MET A 140 -8.55 6.86 7.60
C MET A 140 -7.94 8.26 7.56
N ILE A 141 -8.69 9.25 7.09
CA ILE A 141 -8.25 10.65 7.02
C ILE A 141 -8.00 11.22 8.43
N LEU A 142 -8.92 10.98 9.37
CA LEU A 142 -8.76 11.47 10.74
C LEU A 142 -7.50 10.91 11.40
N ILE A 143 -7.26 9.60 11.27
CA ILE A 143 -6.09 8.95 11.87
C ILE A 143 -4.79 9.41 11.19
N ALA A 144 -4.75 9.47 9.86
CA ALA A 144 -3.58 9.97 9.15
C ALA A 144 -3.21 11.39 9.63
N ARG A 145 -4.20 12.27 9.73
CA ARG A 145 -3.99 13.64 10.20
C ARG A 145 -3.58 13.73 11.67
N ALA A 146 -4.17 12.91 12.54
CA ALA A 146 -3.84 12.87 13.97
C ALA A 146 -2.39 12.44 14.25
N HIS A 147 -1.79 11.70 13.32
CA HIS A 147 -0.40 11.22 13.40
C HIS A 147 0.56 11.91 12.43
N ASP A 148 0.20 13.07 11.89
CA ASP A 148 0.99 13.89 10.98
C ASP A 148 1.48 13.15 9.71
N LEU A 149 0.74 12.11 9.30
CA LEU A 149 0.98 11.43 8.03
C LEU A 149 0.43 12.24 6.85
N GLN A 150 0.97 11.97 5.68
CA GLN A 150 0.44 12.50 4.42
C GLN A 150 -0.97 11.94 4.19
N PRO A 151 -1.83 12.66 3.44
CA PRO A 151 -3.14 12.13 3.07
C PRO A 151 -3.03 10.75 2.40
N PRO A 152 -3.89 9.80 2.78
CA PRO A 152 -3.88 8.46 2.19
C PRO A 152 -4.29 8.45 0.72
N ILE A 153 -4.04 7.31 0.06
CA ILE A 153 -4.50 7.03 -1.31
C ILE A 153 -5.80 6.22 -1.21
N ASP A 154 -6.83 6.66 -1.92
CA ASP A 154 -8.13 5.96 -1.95
C ASP A 154 -8.06 4.67 -2.77
N THR A 155 -9.09 3.86 -2.66
CA THR A 155 -9.21 2.55 -3.31
C THR A 155 -9.32 2.67 -4.83
N VAL A 156 -9.02 1.57 -5.52
CA VAL A 156 -9.20 1.43 -6.97
C VAL A 156 -10.67 1.59 -7.38
N HIS A 157 -10.90 1.89 -8.65
CA HIS A 157 -12.21 1.80 -9.29
C HIS A 157 -12.31 0.49 -10.07
N ILE A 158 -13.42 -0.24 -9.93
CA ILE A 158 -13.57 -1.59 -10.49
C ILE A 158 -14.39 -1.65 -11.78
N GLN A 159 -15.18 -0.62 -12.10
CA GLN A 159 -15.91 -0.51 -13.36
C GLN A 159 -15.02 0.09 -14.43
N LEU A 160 -14.22 -0.74 -15.11
CA LEU A 160 -13.18 -0.29 -16.04
C LEU A 160 -13.72 0.47 -17.26
N ASP A 161 -14.95 0.20 -17.67
CA ASP A 161 -15.57 0.80 -18.84
C ASP A 161 -16.49 1.99 -18.52
N ASP A 162 -16.58 2.39 -17.25
CA ASP A 162 -17.44 3.48 -16.78
C ASP A 162 -16.58 4.67 -16.28
N THR A 163 -16.24 5.56 -17.20
CA THR A 163 -15.42 6.75 -16.93
C THR A 163 -16.15 7.79 -16.09
N ASP A 164 -17.48 7.86 -16.17
CA ASP A 164 -18.27 8.83 -15.39
C ASP A 164 -18.31 8.43 -13.93
N SER A 165 -18.58 7.18 -13.62
CA SER A 165 -18.52 6.67 -12.26
C SER A 165 -17.11 6.73 -11.68
N TYR A 166 -16.06 6.57 -12.51
CA TYR A 166 -14.68 6.80 -12.09
C TYR A 166 -14.46 8.25 -11.64
N ALA A 167 -14.91 9.23 -12.44
CA ALA A 167 -14.79 10.64 -12.11
C ALA A 167 -15.53 11.01 -10.81
N GLU A 168 -16.74 10.46 -10.61
CA GLU A 168 -17.51 10.63 -9.37
C GLU A 168 -16.80 10.03 -8.16
N SER A 169 -16.23 8.82 -8.31
CA SER A 169 -15.46 8.18 -7.25
C SER A 169 -14.18 8.95 -6.90
N VAL A 170 -13.48 9.53 -7.89
CA VAL A 170 -12.36 10.45 -7.65
C VAL A 170 -12.82 11.69 -6.88
N ALA A 171 -13.90 12.33 -7.31
CA ALA A 171 -14.46 13.51 -6.64
C ALA A 171 -14.86 13.21 -5.19
N THR A 172 -15.38 12.02 -4.93
CA THR A 172 -15.71 11.53 -3.59
C THR A 172 -14.45 11.39 -2.74
N GLY A 173 -13.40 10.76 -3.24
CA GLY A 173 -12.10 10.66 -2.55
C GLY A 173 -11.53 12.03 -2.18
N VAL A 174 -11.57 12.97 -3.12
CA VAL A 174 -11.12 14.37 -2.88
C VAL A 174 -11.94 15.04 -1.77
N LYS A 175 -13.28 14.87 -1.76
CA LYS A 175 -14.15 15.42 -0.70
C LYS A 175 -13.81 14.87 0.68
N PHE A 176 -13.40 13.61 0.79
CA PHE A 176 -12.93 13.02 2.05
C PHE A 176 -11.53 13.50 2.44
N GLY A 177 -10.70 13.96 1.49
CA GLY A 177 -9.35 14.43 1.74
C GLY A 177 -8.24 13.45 1.31
N PHE A 178 -8.55 12.45 0.48
CA PHE A 178 -7.53 11.58 -0.13
C PHE A 178 -6.70 12.34 -1.16
N GLN A 179 -5.44 11.95 -1.32
CA GLN A 179 -4.49 12.62 -2.23
C GLN A 179 -4.43 11.95 -3.61
N GLY A 180 -4.96 10.75 -3.75
CA GLY A 180 -4.94 9.97 -4.99
C GLY A 180 -5.90 8.81 -4.96
N LYS A 181 -5.92 8.05 -6.08
CA LYS A 181 -6.78 6.90 -6.26
C LYS A 181 -6.03 5.78 -7.00
#